data_6376c17e3a155212515c8fde18f83a73
#
_entry.id   6376c17e3a155212515c8fde18f83a73
#
_cell.length_a   1.000
_cell.length_b   1.000
_cell.length_c   1.000
_cell.angle_alpha   90.00
_cell.angle_beta   90.00
_cell.angle_gamma   90.00
#
_symmetry.space_group_name_H-M   'P 1'
#
loop_
_entity.id
_entity.type
_entity.pdbx_description
1 polymer ?
#
loop_
_entity_poly.entity_id
_entity_poly.type
_entity_poly.pdbx_seq_one_letter_code
_entity_poly.pdbx_strand_id
1 'polypeptide(L)'
;MMTRRAFVGGIPLALSAAAVGRKLTKEEDQFLEDLSHRSFLFFWEQADPTTGLVRDRALADSSTPDKRPWASSAATGFGLTALCIAAERGWIPRAQARERTVATLRYYSEKATHEHGWFYHFVDSATGARRATTEFSDIDTALLLAGIITAQEYFSKDEEIARMARKIWDRIDFQWMMNGNPALLNMHWKPEDGFSKNFWDHHCELEIMYLLGIASSTSPLPVESWYAWRRPTITYAGHTYISGAPPLFVHQYSQAWIDYRNRPEKRAPGVNWFQNSVEATLAHRQFCIDLKSQFPDYSENIWGITASDSAHGYVAWGGPPAHRRIDGSVVPCAAGGSLMLAPEVCLPALMEMRSKFGDRIYQRYGFVDAFHPGNGWTNKDVIGIDVGITLLSAENLRTGNVWKWFMRNKQIRHAMSELFV
;
A
#
# COMPACT_ATOMS: atom_id res chain seq x y z
N MET A 1 -7.72 11.50 -57.89
CA MET A 1 -7.13 10.23 -57.46
C MET A 1 -5.94 10.56 -56.56
N MET A 2 -6.14 10.62 -55.25
CA MET A 2 -5.08 10.84 -54.28
C MET A 2 -5.11 9.68 -53.25
N THR A 3 -4.11 8.87 -53.30
CA THR A 3 -3.93 7.68 -52.44
C THR A 3 -3.59 8.08 -51.01
N ARG A 4 -4.42 7.71 -50.05
CA ARG A 4 -4.14 7.78 -48.61
C ARG A 4 -3.16 6.67 -48.25
N ARG A 5 -1.93 7.03 -47.89
CA ARG A 5 -1.01 6.13 -47.21
C ARG A 5 -1.41 6.05 -45.71
N ALA A 6 -1.80 4.87 -45.27
CA ALA A 6 -1.96 4.56 -43.87
C ALA A 6 -0.59 4.48 -43.19
N PHE A 7 -0.36 5.34 -42.20
CA PHE A 7 0.79 5.23 -41.28
C PHE A 7 0.43 4.18 -40.22
N VAL A 8 0.99 3.00 -40.32
CA VAL A 8 0.98 2.01 -39.25
C VAL A 8 2.13 2.39 -38.32
N GLY A 9 1.80 3.13 -37.27
CA GLY A 9 2.73 3.41 -36.17
C GLY A 9 2.92 2.15 -35.33
N GLY A 10 4.10 1.55 -35.40
CA GLY A 10 4.49 0.44 -34.51
C GLY A 10 4.55 0.94 -33.07
N ILE A 11 3.82 0.27 -32.19
CA ILE A 11 3.88 0.46 -30.76
C ILE A 11 5.28 -0.03 -30.29
N PRO A 12 6.05 0.74 -29.53
CA PRO A 12 7.30 0.23 -28.96
C PRO A 12 6.97 -0.72 -27.81
N LEU A 13 7.07 -2.01 -28.05
CA LEU A 13 6.93 -3.13 -27.08
C LEU A 13 8.22 -3.34 -26.28
N ALA A 14 8.95 -2.30 -25.88
CA ALA A 14 10.31 -2.48 -25.39
C ALA A 14 10.57 -2.09 -23.92
N LEU A 15 9.58 -1.64 -23.14
CA LEU A 15 9.83 -1.18 -21.75
C LEU A 15 9.25 -2.05 -20.63
N SER A 16 8.39 -3.03 -20.91
CA SER A 16 7.68 -3.78 -19.87
C SER A 16 8.45 -4.96 -19.25
N ALA A 17 9.58 -5.37 -19.82
CA ALA A 17 10.38 -6.50 -19.30
C ALA A 17 11.49 -6.09 -18.32
N ALA A 18 11.76 -4.79 -18.15
CA ALA A 18 12.95 -4.30 -17.46
C ALA A 18 12.84 -4.26 -15.92
N ALA A 19 11.63 -4.19 -15.34
CA ALA A 19 11.49 -4.10 -13.88
C ALA A 19 11.81 -5.41 -13.14
N VAL A 20 11.66 -6.55 -13.78
CA VAL A 20 11.92 -7.86 -13.19
C VAL A 20 13.33 -8.33 -13.56
N GLY A 21 14.32 -7.97 -12.73
CA GLY A 21 15.70 -8.43 -12.91
C GLY A 21 16.73 -7.33 -13.12
N ARG A 22 16.37 -6.05 -12.92
CA ARG A 22 17.35 -4.98 -12.86
C ARG A 22 18.38 -5.28 -11.77
N LYS A 23 19.64 -5.38 -12.14
CA LYS A 23 20.73 -5.49 -11.16
C LYS A 23 20.96 -4.12 -10.53
N LEU A 24 20.74 -4.00 -9.23
CA LEU A 24 21.03 -2.79 -8.46
C LEU A 24 22.55 -2.56 -8.42
N THR A 25 22.97 -1.30 -8.51
CA THR A 25 24.34 -0.92 -8.17
C THR A 25 24.56 -1.07 -6.66
N LYS A 26 25.82 -1.10 -6.23
CA LYS A 26 26.15 -1.16 -4.80
C LYS A 26 25.59 0.05 -4.02
N GLU A 27 25.63 1.24 -4.63
CA GLU A 27 25.10 2.47 -4.03
C GLU A 27 23.58 2.42 -3.87
N GLU A 28 22.86 1.99 -4.92
CA GLU A 28 21.41 1.80 -4.89
C GLU A 28 20.99 0.78 -3.83
N ASP A 29 21.68 -0.36 -3.74
CA ASP A 29 21.38 -1.38 -2.73
C ASP A 29 21.65 -0.89 -1.31
N GLN A 30 22.72 -0.15 -1.08
CA GLN A 30 23.03 0.49 0.21
C GLN A 30 21.98 1.55 0.58
N PHE A 31 21.53 2.36 -0.37
CA PHE A 31 20.48 3.34 -0.15
C PHE A 31 19.16 2.65 0.25
N LEU A 32 18.78 1.60 -0.48
CA LEU A 32 17.57 0.83 -0.18
C LEU A 32 17.66 0.09 1.17
N GLU A 33 18.85 -0.40 1.55
CA GLU A 33 19.06 -1.00 2.87
C GLU A 33 18.85 0.02 3.99
N ASP A 34 19.43 1.21 3.89
CA ASP A 34 19.27 2.29 4.87
C ASP A 34 17.80 2.76 4.94
N LEU A 35 17.17 2.99 3.79
CA LEU A 35 15.76 3.39 3.71
C LEU A 35 14.85 2.34 4.36
N SER A 36 15.04 1.07 4.00
CA SER A 36 14.24 -0.03 4.52
C SER A 36 14.42 -0.22 6.01
N HIS A 37 15.67 -0.15 6.51
CA HIS A 37 15.95 -0.26 7.94
C HIS A 37 15.32 0.89 8.75
N ARG A 38 15.42 2.13 8.26
CA ARG A 38 14.76 3.30 8.87
C ARG A 38 13.24 3.14 8.88
N SER A 39 12.65 2.71 7.78
CA SER A 39 11.23 2.45 7.69
C SER A 39 10.78 1.36 8.67
N PHE A 40 11.57 0.29 8.85
CA PHE A 40 11.30 -0.73 9.84
C PHE A 40 11.33 -0.17 11.28
N LEU A 41 12.23 0.76 11.60
CA LEU A 41 12.30 1.35 12.95
C LEU A 41 10.98 2.01 13.38
N PHE A 42 10.21 2.58 12.45
CA PHE A 42 8.87 3.08 12.76
C PHE A 42 7.98 1.97 13.34
N PHE A 43 7.89 0.83 12.68
CA PHE A 43 7.05 -0.29 13.12
C PHE A 43 7.56 -0.95 14.40
N TRP A 44 8.86 -0.89 14.64
CA TRP A 44 9.46 -1.43 15.86
C TRP A 44 9.24 -0.53 17.08
N GLU A 45 9.41 0.77 16.90
CA GLU A 45 9.40 1.75 17.99
C GLU A 45 7.99 2.33 18.25
N GLN A 46 7.14 2.40 17.23
CA GLN A 46 5.81 2.99 17.32
C GLN A 46 4.68 1.94 17.45
N ALA A 47 5.02 0.67 17.63
CA ALA A 47 4.07 -0.35 18.04
C ALA A 47 4.02 -0.46 19.57
N ASP A 48 2.82 -0.58 20.15
CA ASP A 48 2.65 -0.90 21.55
C ASP A 48 3.19 -2.32 21.83
N PRO A 49 4.08 -2.51 22.81
CA PRO A 49 4.73 -3.80 23.03
C PRO A 49 3.78 -4.90 23.53
N THR A 50 2.65 -4.53 24.12
CA THR A 50 1.67 -5.47 24.71
C THR A 50 0.60 -5.88 23.70
N THR A 51 0.08 -4.91 22.94
CA THR A 51 -0.98 -5.15 21.96
C THR A 51 -0.44 -5.42 20.57
N GLY A 52 0.77 -4.96 20.26
CA GLY A 52 1.36 -4.99 18.93
C GLY A 52 0.72 -4.01 17.94
N LEU A 53 -0.20 -3.16 18.40
CA LEU A 53 -0.87 -2.17 17.58
C LEU A 53 0.10 -1.07 17.16
N VAL A 54 0.19 -0.79 15.88
CA VAL A 54 1.07 0.21 15.29
C VAL A 54 0.35 1.56 15.22
N ARG A 55 1.02 2.61 15.69
CA ARG A 55 0.49 3.99 15.57
C ARG A 55 0.27 4.37 14.11
N ASP A 56 -0.76 5.18 13.88
CA ASP A 56 -1.04 5.77 12.58
C ASP A 56 0.13 6.63 12.08
N ARG A 57 0.71 7.44 12.97
CA ARG A 57 1.80 8.36 12.67
C ARG A 57 2.70 8.61 13.87
N ALA A 58 3.88 9.15 13.61
CA ALA A 58 4.80 9.61 14.64
C ALA A 58 5.66 10.77 14.12
N LEU A 59 6.31 11.50 15.06
CA LEU A 59 7.33 12.48 14.69
C LEU A 59 8.48 11.81 13.95
N ALA A 60 8.83 12.33 12.79
CA ALA A 60 9.82 11.75 11.89
C ALA A 60 11.23 11.66 12.50
N ASP A 61 11.59 12.62 13.35
CA ASP A 61 12.88 12.70 14.05
C ASP A 61 12.92 11.89 15.35
N SER A 62 11.77 11.42 15.83
CA SER A 62 11.61 10.76 17.15
C SER A 62 12.18 11.56 18.33
N SER A 63 12.30 12.89 18.19
CA SER A 63 12.95 13.78 19.18
C SER A 63 12.26 13.79 20.54
N THR A 64 10.96 13.52 20.57
CA THR A 64 10.17 13.40 21.79
C THR A 64 9.23 12.20 21.69
N PRO A 65 8.86 11.55 22.82
CA PRO A 65 7.83 10.53 22.81
C PRO A 65 6.53 11.09 22.23
N ASP A 66 6.03 10.49 21.16
CA ASP A 66 4.76 10.88 20.59
C ASP A 66 3.63 10.53 21.56
N LYS A 67 2.84 11.53 21.94
CA LYS A 67 1.73 11.37 22.90
C LYS A 67 0.41 10.99 22.21
N ARG A 68 0.37 10.97 20.88
CA ARG A 68 -0.82 10.57 20.14
C ARG A 68 -0.99 9.06 20.24
N PRO A 69 -2.07 8.56 20.88
CA PRO A 69 -2.18 7.12 21.17
C PRO A 69 -2.80 6.32 20.01
N TRP A 70 -3.11 6.97 18.89
CA TRP A 70 -3.95 6.35 17.86
C TRP A 70 -3.16 5.38 16.99
N ALA A 71 -3.58 4.11 17.04
CA ALA A 71 -3.12 3.05 16.15
C ALA A 71 -4.06 2.91 14.95
N SER A 72 -3.50 2.47 13.82
CA SER A 72 -4.23 2.12 12.59
C SER A 72 -4.18 0.62 12.35
N SER A 73 -5.32 0.03 11.97
CA SER A 73 -5.40 -1.38 11.58
C SER A 73 -4.54 -1.65 10.34
N ALA A 74 -4.60 -0.78 9.33
CA ALA A 74 -3.75 -0.89 8.14
C ALA A 74 -2.25 -0.79 8.47
N ALA A 75 -1.83 0.23 9.25
CA ALA A 75 -0.43 0.36 9.67
C ALA A 75 0.05 -0.87 10.45
N THR A 76 -0.82 -1.50 11.24
CA THR A 76 -0.50 -2.76 11.95
C THR A 76 -0.29 -3.92 10.97
N GLY A 77 -1.04 -3.99 9.88
CA GLY A 77 -0.82 -4.97 8.79
C GLY A 77 0.53 -4.81 8.10
N PHE A 78 0.91 -3.57 7.75
CA PHE A 78 2.25 -3.25 7.25
C PHE A 78 3.32 -3.63 8.28
N GLY A 79 3.08 -3.36 9.58
CA GLY A 79 3.98 -3.68 10.68
C GLY A 79 4.24 -5.17 10.84
N LEU A 80 3.22 -6.02 10.72
CA LEU A 80 3.38 -7.48 10.72
C LEU A 80 4.29 -7.96 9.58
N THR A 81 4.14 -7.39 8.39
CA THR A 81 5.02 -7.67 7.25
C THR A 81 6.43 -7.14 7.49
N ALA A 82 6.56 -5.94 8.09
CA ALA A 82 7.84 -5.34 8.46
C ALA A 82 8.64 -6.20 9.45
N LEU A 83 7.98 -6.85 10.42
CA LEU A 83 8.61 -7.81 11.33
C LEU A 83 9.21 -9.01 10.59
N CYS A 84 8.52 -9.52 9.56
CA CYS A 84 9.03 -10.61 8.73
C CYS A 84 10.28 -10.17 7.94
N ILE A 85 10.23 -8.97 7.33
CA ILE A 85 11.36 -8.38 6.61
C ILE A 85 12.55 -8.21 7.55
N ALA A 86 12.35 -7.64 8.73
CA ALA A 86 13.41 -7.38 9.69
C ALA A 86 14.10 -8.66 10.19
N ALA A 87 13.32 -9.71 10.44
CA ALA A 87 13.86 -11.00 10.82
C ALA A 87 14.64 -11.68 9.68
N GLU A 88 14.16 -11.56 8.44
CA GLU A 88 14.85 -12.09 7.25
C GLU A 88 16.15 -11.34 6.94
N ARG A 89 16.14 -10.02 7.15
CA ARG A 89 17.32 -9.15 7.00
C ARG A 89 18.31 -9.25 8.16
N GLY A 90 17.93 -9.89 9.27
CA GLY A 90 18.77 -9.99 10.47
C GLY A 90 18.86 -8.68 11.28
N TRP A 91 17.95 -7.72 11.07
CA TRP A 91 17.90 -6.49 11.87
C TRP A 91 17.44 -6.75 13.30
N ILE A 92 16.61 -7.78 13.47
CA ILE A 92 16.20 -8.31 14.77
C ILE A 92 16.26 -9.83 14.77
N PRO A 93 16.46 -10.47 15.96
CA PRO A 93 16.35 -11.91 16.08
C PRO A 93 14.95 -12.41 15.66
N ARG A 94 14.88 -13.52 14.92
CA ARG A 94 13.60 -14.15 14.51
C ARG A 94 12.67 -14.42 15.69
N ALA A 95 13.22 -14.74 16.87
CA ALA A 95 12.43 -14.96 18.09
C ALA A 95 11.70 -13.69 18.55
N GLN A 96 12.34 -12.52 18.47
CA GLN A 96 11.72 -11.24 18.82
C GLN A 96 10.63 -10.85 17.81
N ALA A 97 10.85 -11.07 16.50
CA ALA A 97 9.82 -10.88 15.49
C ALA A 97 8.60 -11.79 15.75
N ARG A 98 8.85 -13.06 16.11
CA ARG A 98 7.79 -14.00 16.50
C ARG A 98 6.99 -13.51 17.71
N GLU A 99 7.67 -13.08 18.75
CA GLU A 99 7.04 -12.60 20.00
C GLU A 99 6.10 -11.42 19.73
N ARG A 100 6.57 -10.42 18.95
CA ARG A 100 5.74 -9.28 18.56
C ARG A 100 4.58 -9.69 17.66
N THR A 101 4.80 -10.59 16.73
CA THR A 101 3.74 -11.16 15.87
C THR A 101 2.67 -11.84 16.70
N VAL A 102 3.06 -12.68 17.68
CA VAL A 102 2.14 -13.38 18.59
C VAL A 102 1.33 -12.39 19.42
N ALA A 103 1.96 -11.32 19.94
CA ALA A 103 1.25 -10.28 20.70
C ALA A 103 0.16 -9.62 19.85
N THR A 104 0.48 -9.22 18.62
CA THR A 104 -0.48 -8.61 17.68
C THR A 104 -1.62 -9.56 17.33
N LEU A 105 -1.31 -10.80 16.95
CA LEU A 105 -2.33 -11.79 16.58
C LEU A 105 -3.23 -12.16 17.77
N ARG A 106 -2.66 -12.25 18.98
CA ARG A 106 -3.45 -12.51 20.20
C ARG A 106 -4.42 -11.37 20.47
N TYR A 107 -3.98 -10.11 20.34
CA TYR A 107 -4.85 -8.97 20.48
C TYR A 107 -6.05 -9.05 19.50
N TYR A 108 -5.81 -9.23 18.21
CA TYR A 108 -6.88 -9.27 17.21
C TYR A 108 -7.75 -10.53 17.31
N SER A 109 -7.21 -11.67 17.73
CA SER A 109 -7.98 -12.90 17.87
C SER A 109 -8.84 -12.98 19.12
N GLU A 110 -8.47 -12.26 20.21
CA GLU A 110 -9.07 -12.44 21.53
C GLU A 110 -9.65 -11.17 22.15
N LYS A 111 -9.13 -9.98 21.82
CA LYS A 111 -9.44 -8.73 22.54
C LYS A 111 -10.02 -7.63 21.65
N ALA A 112 -9.64 -7.57 20.38
CA ALA A 112 -10.05 -6.49 19.49
C ALA A 112 -11.57 -6.46 19.33
N THR A 113 -12.16 -5.28 19.50
CA THR A 113 -13.58 -5.06 19.17
C THR A 113 -13.76 -5.20 17.66
N HIS A 114 -14.74 -5.96 17.24
CA HIS A 114 -15.08 -6.19 15.85
C HIS A 114 -16.59 -6.28 15.64
N GLU A 115 -17.03 -5.95 14.45
CA GLU A 115 -18.40 -6.22 13.99
C GLU A 115 -18.34 -7.19 12.82
N HIS A 116 -18.94 -8.37 12.95
CA HIS A 116 -18.85 -9.44 11.96
C HIS A 116 -17.42 -9.76 11.48
N GLY A 117 -16.43 -9.63 12.36
CA GLY A 117 -15.01 -9.84 12.06
C GLY A 117 -14.25 -8.62 11.53
N TRP A 118 -14.95 -7.55 11.14
CA TRP A 118 -14.34 -6.30 10.69
C TRP A 118 -13.88 -5.45 11.86
N PHE A 119 -12.74 -4.77 11.73
CA PHE A 119 -12.10 -4.01 12.80
C PHE A 119 -12.23 -2.51 12.58
N TYR A 120 -12.14 -1.74 13.67
CA TYR A 120 -12.06 -0.29 13.58
C TYR A 120 -10.82 0.16 12.82
N HIS A 121 -10.97 1.21 12.01
CA HIS A 121 -9.85 1.89 11.34
C HIS A 121 -8.84 2.39 12.37
N PHE A 122 -9.30 3.18 13.35
CA PHE A 122 -8.42 3.74 14.40
C PHE A 122 -8.89 3.36 15.80
N VAL A 123 -7.91 2.98 16.62
CA VAL A 123 -8.12 2.65 18.04
C VAL A 123 -6.98 3.24 18.87
N ASP A 124 -7.17 3.34 20.19
CA ASP A 124 -6.09 3.62 21.13
C ASP A 124 -5.10 2.44 21.14
N SER A 125 -3.81 2.70 21.00
CA SER A 125 -2.78 1.68 20.82
C SER A 125 -2.58 0.77 22.05
N ALA A 126 -2.82 1.31 23.25
CA ALA A 126 -2.64 0.56 24.50
C ALA A 126 -3.90 -0.20 24.91
N THR A 127 -5.07 0.43 24.75
CA THR A 127 -6.34 -0.09 25.28
C THR A 127 -7.22 -0.75 24.21
N GLY A 128 -7.02 -0.41 22.94
CA GLY A 128 -7.91 -0.84 21.84
C GLY A 128 -9.24 -0.09 21.80
N ALA A 129 -9.42 0.96 22.60
CA ALA A 129 -10.64 1.75 22.61
C ALA A 129 -10.83 2.46 21.27
N ARG A 130 -12.07 2.46 20.76
CA ARG A 130 -12.45 3.14 19.52
C ARG A 130 -12.09 4.63 19.55
N ARG A 131 -11.46 5.14 18.50
CA ARG A 131 -11.21 6.58 18.35
C ARG A 131 -12.46 7.29 17.84
N ALA A 132 -13.01 8.20 18.66
CA ALA A 132 -14.16 9.03 18.28
C ALA A 132 -15.27 8.23 17.56
N THR A 133 -15.64 8.63 16.36
CA THR A 133 -16.68 7.97 15.52
C THR A 133 -16.07 7.21 14.35
N THR A 134 -14.85 6.67 14.50
CA THR A 134 -14.22 5.85 13.45
C THR A 134 -15.09 4.64 13.09
N GLU A 135 -15.06 4.25 11.85
CA GLU A 135 -15.82 3.13 11.28
C GLU A 135 -15.13 1.78 11.54
N PHE A 136 -15.89 0.70 11.42
CA PHE A 136 -15.36 -0.61 11.07
C PHE A 136 -15.04 -0.57 9.58
N SER A 137 -13.74 -0.54 9.27
CA SER A 137 -13.24 -0.36 7.92
C SER A 137 -12.92 -1.71 7.27
N ASP A 138 -13.44 -1.91 6.08
CA ASP A 138 -13.15 -3.12 5.31
C ASP A 138 -11.77 -3.08 4.67
N ILE A 139 -11.37 -1.96 4.06
CA ILE A 139 -10.05 -1.86 3.42
C ILE A 139 -8.91 -1.93 4.43
N ASP A 140 -9.02 -1.26 5.59
CA ASP A 140 -7.99 -1.31 6.62
C ASP A 140 -7.90 -2.70 7.27
N THR A 141 -9.04 -3.38 7.43
CA THR A 141 -9.09 -4.79 7.85
C THR A 141 -8.45 -5.71 6.80
N ALA A 142 -8.64 -5.44 5.50
CA ALA A 142 -8.00 -6.22 4.44
C ALA A 142 -6.48 -6.04 4.42
N LEU A 143 -5.97 -4.83 4.61
CA LEU A 143 -4.53 -4.56 4.72
C LEU A 143 -3.93 -5.20 5.99
N LEU A 144 -4.67 -5.17 7.10
CA LEU A 144 -4.30 -5.91 8.31
C LEU A 144 -4.20 -7.41 8.03
N LEU A 145 -5.22 -7.98 7.38
CA LEU A 145 -5.26 -9.41 7.05
C LEU A 145 -4.14 -9.82 6.10
N ALA A 146 -3.77 -8.97 5.15
CA ALA A 146 -2.62 -9.22 4.27
C ALA A 146 -1.31 -9.36 5.07
N GLY A 147 -1.10 -8.51 6.07
CA GLY A 147 0.02 -8.62 7.00
C GLY A 147 -0.05 -9.89 7.86
N ILE A 148 -1.23 -10.25 8.36
CA ILE A 148 -1.46 -11.49 9.14
C ILE A 148 -1.12 -12.73 8.32
N ILE A 149 -1.59 -12.81 7.07
CA ILE A 149 -1.31 -13.93 6.16
C ILE A 149 0.19 -13.98 5.84
N THR A 150 0.82 -12.85 5.59
CA THR A 150 2.27 -12.79 5.35
C THR A 150 3.05 -13.34 6.53
N ALA A 151 2.69 -12.94 7.75
CA ALA A 151 3.32 -13.45 8.97
C ALA A 151 3.06 -14.94 9.19
N GLN A 152 1.84 -15.42 8.95
CA GLN A 152 1.51 -16.86 8.98
C GLN A 152 2.42 -17.67 8.05
N GLU A 153 2.58 -17.22 6.83
CA GLU A 153 3.38 -17.93 5.83
C GLU A 153 4.90 -17.79 6.07
N TYR A 154 5.34 -16.68 6.65
CA TYR A 154 6.73 -16.51 7.08
C TYR A 154 7.07 -17.43 8.24
N PHE A 155 6.20 -17.53 9.25
CA PHE A 155 6.32 -18.44 10.39
C PHE A 155 5.58 -19.77 10.16
N SER A 156 5.64 -20.33 8.98
CA SER A 156 4.79 -21.45 8.49
C SER A 156 4.79 -22.72 9.35
N LYS A 157 5.80 -22.91 10.22
CA LYS A 157 5.90 -24.04 11.18
C LYS A 157 5.36 -23.70 12.56
N ASP A 158 4.89 -22.48 12.80
CA ASP A 158 4.39 -22.03 14.08
C ASP A 158 2.88 -22.24 14.18
N GLU A 159 2.47 -23.27 14.91
CA GLU A 159 1.05 -23.63 15.05
C GLU A 159 0.23 -22.57 15.82
N GLU A 160 0.86 -21.83 16.77
CA GLU A 160 0.18 -20.76 17.49
C GLU A 160 -0.19 -19.61 16.57
N ILE A 161 0.76 -19.14 15.75
CA ILE A 161 0.55 -18.11 14.74
C ILE A 161 -0.48 -18.57 13.72
N ALA A 162 -0.36 -19.79 13.20
CA ALA A 162 -1.28 -20.34 12.21
C ALA A 162 -2.72 -20.43 12.74
N ARG A 163 -2.91 -20.85 14.01
CA ARG A 163 -4.23 -20.94 14.63
C ARG A 163 -4.88 -19.56 14.81
N MET A 164 -4.13 -18.57 15.31
CA MET A 164 -4.64 -17.22 15.51
C MET A 164 -4.95 -16.54 14.19
N ALA A 165 -4.08 -16.65 13.20
CA ALA A 165 -4.29 -16.09 11.87
C ALA A 165 -5.58 -16.64 11.23
N ARG A 166 -5.78 -17.97 11.26
CA ARG A 166 -7.03 -18.58 10.79
C ARG A 166 -8.25 -18.07 11.56
N LYS A 167 -8.19 -18.03 12.90
CA LYS A 167 -9.29 -17.54 13.72
C LYS A 167 -9.70 -16.11 13.36
N ILE A 168 -8.76 -15.25 13.02
CA ILE A 168 -9.03 -13.87 12.62
C ILE A 168 -9.68 -13.85 11.24
N TRP A 169 -9.11 -14.54 10.25
CA TRP A 169 -9.63 -14.55 8.89
C TRP A 169 -11.01 -15.22 8.80
N ASP A 170 -11.17 -16.41 9.38
CA ASP A 170 -12.42 -17.18 9.33
C ASP A 170 -13.61 -16.47 10.00
N ARG A 171 -13.34 -15.47 10.85
CA ARG A 171 -14.37 -14.66 11.51
C ARG A 171 -14.90 -13.52 10.63
N ILE A 172 -14.15 -13.10 9.60
CA ILE A 172 -14.56 -11.98 8.74
C ILE A 172 -15.70 -12.42 7.83
N ASP A 173 -16.86 -11.78 8.00
CA ASP A 173 -18.04 -12.02 7.17
C ASP A 173 -18.07 -11.05 5.99
N PHE A 174 -17.50 -11.47 4.86
CA PHE A 174 -17.48 -10.70 3.63
C PHE A 174 -18.89 -10.52 3.04
N GLN A 175 -19.77 -11.52 3.19
CA GLN A 175 -21.13 -11.42 2.67
C GLN A 175 -21.97 -10.40 3.45
N TRP A 176 -21.77 -10.30 4.77
CA TRP A 176 -22.39 -9.25 5.56
C TRP A 176 -22.00 -7.85 5.07
N MET A 177 -20.73 -7.62 4.74
CA MET A 177 -20.24 -6.34 4.24
C MET A 177 -20.75 -6.01 2.83
N MET A 178 -21.30 -6.96 2.09
CA MET A 178 -22.00 -6.67 0.83
C MET A 178 -23.32 -5.91 1.06
N ASN A 179 -23.89 -5.93 2.26
CA ASN A 179 -25.11 -5.22 2.60
C ASN A 179 -26.25 -5.47 1.58
N GLY A 180 -26.42 -6.74 1.17
CA GLY A 180 -27.44 -7.14 0.18
C GLY A 180 -27.09 -6.81 -1.28
N ASN A 181 -25.95 -6.20 -1.58
CA ASN A 181 -25.47 -6.04 -2.94
C ASN A 181 -25.02 -7.41 -3.49
N PRO A 182 -25.33 -7.78 -4.75
CA PRO A 182 -25.01 -9.11 -5.27
C PRO A 182 -23.52 -9.31 -5.56
N ALA A 183 -22.71 -8.23 -5.65
CA ALA A 183 -21.33 -8.32 -6.10
C ALA A 183 -20.35 -7.34 -5.42
N LEU A 184 -20.81 -6.21 -4.88
CA LEU A 184 -19.93 -5.16 -4.38
C LEU A 184 -19.93 -5.12 -2.85
N LEU A 185 -18.76 -4.88 -2.26
CA LEU A 185 -18.60 -4.59 -0.85
C LEU A 185 -18.99 -3.14 -0.55
N ASN A 186 -19.66 -2.93 0.59
CA ASN A 186 -19.93 -1.60 1.14
C ASN A 186 -18.63 -1.02 1.70
N MET A 187 -18.48 0.31 1.72
CA MET A 187 -17.20 0.92 2.13
C MET A 187 -16.91 0.87 3.63
N HIS A 188 -17.93 0.76 4.49
CA HIS A 188 -17.76 0.63 5.94
C HIS A 188 -19.11 0.47 6.65
N TRP A 189 -19.01 0.13 7.93
CA TRP A 189 -20.16 0.14 8.84
C TRP A 189 -19.83 0.92 10.12
N LYS A 190 -20.84 1.60 10.69
CA LYS A 190 -20.74 2.34 11.96
C LYS A 190 -21.89 1.97 12.89
N PRO A 191 -21.66 1.86 14.20
CA PRO A 191 -22.74 1.60 15.16
C PRO A 191 -23.84 2.66 15.13
N GLU A 192 -23.49 3.91 14.84
CA GLU A 192 -24.42 5.06 14.85
C GLU A 192 -25.24 5.15 13.56
N ASP A 193 -24.63 4.87 12.42
CA ASP A 193 -25.18 5.17 11.10
C ASP A 193 -25.50 3.92 10.27
N GLY A 194 -25.02 2.73 10.70
CA GLY A 194 -25.11 1.50 9.91
C GLY A 194 -24.12 1.50 8.74
N PHE A 195 -24.51 0.90 7.63
CA PHE A 195 -23.71 0.81 6.42
C PHE A 195 -23.58 2.17 5.72
N SER A 196 -22.41 2.40 5.11
CA SER A 196 -22.19 3.52 4.21
C SER A 196 -23.20 3.50 3.05
N LYS A 197 -23.48 4.67 2.48
CA LYS A 197 -24.26 4.78 1.22
C LYS A 197 -23.46 4.39 -0.01
N ASN A 198 -22.14 4.24 0.12
CA ASN A 198 -21.21 4.00 -0.97
C ASN A 198 -20.71 2.55 -0.95
N PHE A 199 -20.41 2.05 -2.14
CA PHE A 199 -19.78 0.75 -2.36
C PHE A 199 -18.43 0.94 -3.05
N TRP A 200 -17.56 -0.06 -2.93
CA TRP A 200 -16.32 -0.15 -3.70
C TRP A 200 -16.65 -0.51 -5.16
N ASP A 201 -17.13 0.46 -5.91
CA ASP A 201 -17.73 0.28 -7.24
C ASP A 201 -16.85 0.70 -8.41
N HIS A 202 -15.62 1.13 -8.17
CA HIS A 202 -14.64 1.50 -9.19
C HIS A 202 -13.22 1.27 -8.72
N HIS A 203 -12.28 1.09 -9.67
CA HIS A 203 -10.87 0.80 -9.36
C HIS A 203 -10.26 1.85 -8.43
N CYS A 204 -9.72 1.36 -7.33
CA CYS A 204 -8.89 2.03 -6.34
C CYS A 204 -8.05 0.95 -5.63
N GLU A 205 -7.69 1.10 -4.37
CA GLU A 205 -6.90 0.12 -3.60
C GLU A 205 -7.62 -1.20 -3.27
N LEU A 206 -8.80 -1.43 -3.80
CA LEU A 206 -9.76 -2.50 -3.44
C LEU A 206 -9.35 -3.94 -3.80
N GLU A 207 -8.37 -4.13 -4.68
CA GLU A 207 -8.03 -5.46 -5.24
C GLU A 207 -7.67 -6.47 -4.15
N ILE A 208 -6.88 -6.06 -3.15
CA ILE A 208 -6.51 -6.93 -2.02
C ILE A 208 -7.73 -7.41 -1.25
N MET A 209 -8.69 -6.53 -1.03
CA MET A 209 -9.91 -6.83 -0.27
C MET A 209 -10.80 -7.82 -1.02
N TYR A 210 -11.02 -7.62 -2.33
CA TYR A 210 -11.80 -8.56 -3.14
C TYR A 210 -11.10 -9.92 -3.27
N LEU A 211 -9.77 -9.95 -3.43
CA LEU A 211 -9.02 -11.22 -3.47
C LEU A 211 -9.16 -11.99 -2.16
N LEU A 212 -9.02 -11.31 -1.01
CA LEU A 212 -9.18 -11.92 0.31
C LEU A 212 -10.60 -12.45 0.55
N GLY A 213 -11.61 -11.72 0.06
CA GLY A 213 -13.00 -12.15 0.14
C GLY A 213 -13.29 -13.38 -0.72
N ILE A 214 -12.79 -13.43 -1.96
CA ILE A 214 -12.91 -14.62 -2.83
C ILE A 214 -12.16 -15.81 -2.24
N ALA A 215 -11.02 -15.56 -1.59
CA ALA A 215 -10.21 -16.58 -0.93
C ALA A 215 -10.78 -17.07 0.41
N SER A 216 -11.81 -16.42 0.97
CA SER A 216 -12.40 -16.78 2.27
C SER A 216 -13.00 -18.19 2.25
N SER A 217 -12.73 -18.98 3.29
CA SER A 217 -13.28 -20.34 3.45
C SER A 217 -14.64 -20.36 4.16
N THR A 218 -15.01 -19.29 4.85
CA THR A 218 -16.21 -19.21 5.69
C THR A 218 -17.29 -18.32 5.10
N SER A 219 -16.93 -17.22 4.47
CA SER A 219 -17.83 -16.24 3.88
C SER A 219 -17.29 -15.76 2.52
N PRO A 220 -17.16 -16.67 1.52
CA PRO A 220 -16.53 -16.31 0.24
C PRO A 220 -17.39 -15.34 -0.56
N LEU A 221 -16.73 -14.37 -1.17
CA LEU A 221 -17.32 -13.57 -2.23
C LEU A 221 -17.42 -14.39 -3.52
N PRO A 222 -18.46 -14.15 -4.35
CA PRO A 222 -18.50 -14.73 -5.69
C PRO A 222 -17.32 -14.20 -6.55
N VAL A 223 -16.80 -15.03 -7.45
CA VAL A 223 -15.71 -14.65 -8.37
C VAL A 223 -16.10 -13.44 -9.22
N GLU A 224 -17.39 -13.28 -9.51
CA GLU A 224 -18.00 -12.16 -10.21
C GLU A 224 -17.73 -10.81 -9.53
N SER A 225 -17.55 -10.79 -8.21
CA SER A 225 -17.23 -9.57 -7.44
C SER A 225 -15.96 -8.89 -7.92
N TRP A 226 -14.96 -9.67 -8.37
CA TRP A 226 -13.74 -9.12 -8.96
C TRP A 226 -14.00 -8.33 -10.25
N TYR A 227 -15.01 -8.70 -11.01
CA TYR A 227 -15.33 -8.09 -12.30
C TYR A 227 -16.46 -7.06 -12.24
N ALA A 228 -17.07 -6.86 -11.06
CA ALA A 228 -18.25 -6.02 -10.88
C ALA A 228 -17.94 -4.51 -10.77
N TRP A 229 -16.77 -4.15 -10.25
CA TRP A 229 -16.39 -2.75 -10.11
C TRP A 229 -15.94 -2.14 -11.46
N ARG A 230 -16.24 -0.86 -11.61
CA ARG A 230 -15.95 -0.10 -12.83
C ARG A 230 -14.45 0.11 -13.01
N ARG A 231 -14.01 0.16 -14.27
CA ARG A 231 -12.60 0.24 -14.68
C ARG A 231 -12.38 1.43 -15.63
N PRO A 232 -12.52 2.68 -15.13
CA PRO A 232 -12.31 3.85 -15.98
C PRO A 232 -10.88 3.88 -16.51
N THR A 233 -10.74 4.13 -17.81
CA THR A 233 -9.45 4.24 -18.47
C THR A 233 -9.01 5.69 -18.52
N ILE A 234 -7.77 5.95 -18.13
CA ILE A 234 -7.08 7.23 -18.20
C ILE A 234 -5.97 7.12 -19.24
N THR A 235 -5.82 8.15 -20.08
CA THR A 235 -4.66 8.30 -20.96
C THR A 235 -4.01 9.64 -20.70
N TYR A 236 -2.72 9.64 -20.36
CA TYR A 236 -1.92 10.83 -20.10
C TYR A 236 -0.49 10.63 -20.63
N ALA A 237 0.01 11.58 -21.40
CA ALA A 237 1.39 11.60 -21.93
C ALA A 237 1.82 10.26 -22.60
N GLY A 238 0.91 9.59 -23.29
CA GLY A 238 1.16 8.30 -23.95
C GLY A 238 0.97 7.07 -23.08
N HIS A 239 0.77 7.22 -21.78
CA HIS A 239 0.47 6.15 -20.84
C HIS A 239 -1.04 5.94 -20.72
N THR A 240 -1.48 4.68 -20.79
CA THR A 240 -2.91 4.32 -20.68
C THR A 240 -3.06 3.28 -19.57
N TYR A 241 -3.91 3.58 -18.59
CA TYR A 241 -4.13 2.75 -17.42
C TYR A 241 -5.57 2.88 -16.87
N ILE A 242 -5.98 1.92 -16.08
CA ILE A 242 -7.26 1.90 -15.38
C ILE A 242 -7.08 2.56 -14.02
N SER A 243 -7.89 3.57 -13.70
CA SER A 243 -7.97 4.16 -12.35
C SER A 243 -9.31 4.86 -12.16
N GLY A 244 -9.94 4.63 -11.01
CA GLY A 244 -11.15 5.34 -10.60
C GLY A 244 -10.89 6.45 -9.57
N ALA A 245 -9.68 6.51 -9.00
CA ALA A 245 -9.26 7.51 -8.03
C ALA A 245 -7.89 8.11 -8.38
N PRO A 246 -7.68 9.42 -8.17
CA PRO A 246 -6.48 10.10 -8.64
C PRO A 246 -5.20 9.82 -7.85
N PRO A 247 -5.19 9.56 -6.51
CA PRO A 247 -3.95 9.37 -5.77
C PRO A 247 -3.18 8.12 -6.22
N LEU A 248 -1.85 8.20 -6.27
CA LEU A 248 -1.01 7.11 -6.77
C LEU A 248 -1.03 5.85 -5.89
N PHE A 249 -1.27 5.99 -4.58
CA PHE A 249 -1.27 4.84 -3.65
C PHE A 249 -2.28 3.74 -4.05
N VAL A 250 -3.36 4.10 -4.74
CA VAL A 250 -4.38 3.14 -5.20
C VAL A 250 -3.81 2.08 -6.16
N HIS A 251 -2.68 2.38 -6.79
CA HIS A 251 -1.93 1.47 -7.66
C HIS A 251 -0.81 0.71 -6.95
N GLN A 252 -0.62 0.93 -5.63
CA GLN A 252 0.54 0.43 -4.90
C GLN A 252 0.17 -0.59 -3.83
N TYR A 253 -0.87 -0.32 -3.02
CA TYR A 253 -1.14 -1.10 -1.80
C TYR A 253 -1.43 -2.57 -2.08
N SER A 254 -2.31 -2.90 -3.01
CA SER A 254 -2.56 -4.29 -3.39
C SER A 254 -1.34 -4.96 -4.00
N GLN A 255 -0.54 -4.23 -4.79
CA GLN A 255 0.69 -4.70 -5.41
C GLN A 255 1.78 -5.08 -4.39
N ALA A 256 1.72 -4.53 -3.17
CA ALA A 256 2.71 -4.83 -2.15
C ALA A 256 2.71 -6.32 -1.74
N TRP A 257 1.54 -6.96 -1.75
CA TRP A 257 1.36 -8.36 -1.35
C TRP A 257 1.04 -9.29 -2.51
N ILE A 258 0.27 -8.81 -3.52
CA ILE A 258 -0.16 -9.65 -4.64
C ILE A 258 0.86 -9.54 -5.78
N ASP A 259 1.43 -10.66 -6.17
CA ASP A 259 2.34 -10.75 -7.33
C ASP A 259 1.54 -10.88 -8.62
N TYR A 260 1.28 -9.76 -9.29
CA TYR A 260 0.57 -9.72 -10.59
C TYR A 260 1.51 -9.84 -11.80
N ARG A 261 2.82 -9.96 -11.60
CA ARG A 261 3.78 -10.03 -12.70
C ARG A 261 3.49 -11.23 -13.60
N ASN A 262 3.36 -10.98 -14.91
CA ASN A 262 3.05 -12.01 -15.91
C ASN A 262 1.75 -12.79 -15.64
N ARG A 263 0.78 -12.15 -14.98
CA ARG A 263 -0.51 -12.76 -14.62
C ARG A 263 -1.66 -11.87 -15.11
N PRO A 264 -2.02 -11.93 -16.41
CA PRO A 264 -3.23 -11.24 -16.88
C PRO A 264 -4.48 -11.92 -16.34
N GLU A 265 -5.55 -11.15 -16.21
CA GLU A 265 -6.87 -11.70 -15.87
C GLU A 265 -7.33 -12.72 -16.92
N LYS A 266 -8.05 -13.75 -16.47
CA LYS A 266 -8.62 -14.77 -17.35
C LYS A 266 -9.72 -14.23 -18.27
N ARG A 267 -10.54 -13.29 -17.78
CA ARG A 267 -11.63 -12.70 -18.58
C ARG A 267 -11.11 -11.57 -19.46
N ALA A 268 -11.57 -11.49 -20.69
CA ALA A 268 -11.26 -10.39 -21.59
C ALA A 268 -11.64 -9.02 -20.98
N PRO A 269 -10.83 -7.97 -21.20
CA PRO A 269 -9.66 -7.90 -22.09
C PRO A 269 -8.35 -8.47 -21.53
N GLY A 270 -8.35 -9.17 -20.38
CA GLY A 270 -7.13 -9.76 -19.80
C GLY A 270 -6.19 -8.72 -19.20
N VAL A 271 -6.68 -7.89 -18.27
CA VAL A 271 -5.90 -6.82 -17.64
C VAL A 271 -4.69 -7.40 -16.91
N ASN A 272 -3.50 -6.83 -17.15
CA ASN A 272 -2.31 -7.04 -16.36
C ASN A 272 -2.18 -5.89 -15.35
N TRP A 273 -2.53 -6.14 -14.10
CA TRP A 273 -2.55 -5.13 -13.04
C TRP A 273 -1.15 -4.62 -12.67
N PHE A 274 -0.11 -5.44 -12.82
CA PHE A 274 1.26 -4.95 -12.64
C PHE A 274 1.61 -3.89 -13.68
N GLN A 275 1.37 -4.18 -14.97
CA GLN A 275 1.62 -3.22 -16.04
C GLN A 275 0.75 -1.97 -15.89
N ASN A 276 -0.53 -2.14 -15.49
CA ASN A 276 -1.43 -1.03 -15.19
C ASN A 276 -0.83 -0.05 -14.17
N SER A 277 -0.24 -0.58 -13.10
CA SER A 277 0.38 0.24 -12.04
C SER A 277 1.71 0.86 -12.47
N VAL A 278 2.46 0.21 -13.37
CA VAL A 278 3.65 0.81 -14.01
C VAL A 278 3.25 2.03 -14.84
N GLU A 279 2.25 1.88 -15.74
CA GLU A 279 1.75 2.99 -16.57
C GLU A 279 1.22 4.15 -15.72
N ALA A 280 0.48 3.86 -14.65
CA ALA A 280 0.02 4.87 -13.71
C ALA A 280 1.18 5.64 -13.06
N THR A 281 2.23 4.94 -12.64
CA THR A 281 3.43 5.57 -12.03
C THR A 281 4.13 6.50 -13.01
N LEU A 282 4.33 6.06 -14.25
CA LEU A 282 4.97 6.86 -15.29
C LEU A 282 4.13 8.08 -15.68
N ALA A 283 2.81 7.91 -15.77
CA ALA A 283 1.87 9.00 -16.03
C ALA A 283 1.92 10.05 -14.89
N HIS A 284 1.94 9.63 -13.62
CA HIS A 284 2.02 10.54 -12.47
C HIS A 284 3.34 11.32 -12.44
N ARG A 285 4.47 10.65 -12.74
CA ARG A 285 5.75 11.35 -12.87
C ARG A 285 5.70 12.41 -13.96
N GLN A 286 5.23 12.07 -15.17
CA GLN A 286 5.14 13.03 -16.26
C GLN A 286 4.18 14.17 -15.93
N PHE A 287 3.07 13.88 -15.26
CA PHE A 287 2.13 14.90 -14.80
C PHE A 287 2.79 15.94 -13.87
N CYS A 288 3.61 15.50 -12.91
CA CYS A 288 4.38 16.42 -12.06
C CYS A 288 5.34 17.27 -12.89
N ILE A 289 6.05 16.67 -13.85
CA ILE A 289 6.99 17.39 -14.74
C ILE A 289 6.26 18.46 -15.55
N ASP A 290 5.08 18.15 -16.09
CA ASP A 290 4.28 19.08 -16.89
C ASP A 290 3.73 20.26 -16.07
N LEU A 291 3.59 20.10 -14.75
CA LEU A 291 3.22 21.15 -13.81
C LEU A 291 4.38 22.10 -13.46
N LYS A 292 5.57 21.93 -14.01
CA LYS A 292 6.76 22.74 -13.72
C LYS A 292 6.55 24.25 -13.95
N SER A 293 5.67 24.63 -14.88
CA SER A 293 5.35 26.04 -15.11
C SER A 293 4.64 26.71 -13.91
N GLN A 294 3.91 25.93 -13.12
CA GLN A 294 3.22 26.36 -11.90
C GLN A 294 4.07 26.10 -10.65
N PHE A 295 4.78 24.97 -10.64
CA PHE A 295 5.62 24.52 -9.52
C PHE A 295 7.04 24.28 -10.03
N PRO A 296 7.91 25.33 -10.07
CA PRO A 296 9.22 25.28 -10.72
C PRO A 296 10.18 24.23 -10.18
N ASP A 297 9.95 23.78 -8.95
CA ASP A 297 10.79 22.77 -8.29
C ASP A 297 10.51 21.33 -8.76
N TYR A 298 9.40 21.07 -9.42
CA TYR A 298 9.14 19.76 -10.02
C TYR A 298 10.12 19.50 -11.18
N SER A 299 10.65 18.30 -11.21
CA SER A 299 11.64 17.87 -12.21
C SER A 299 11.54 16.37 -12.45
N GLU A 300 12.41 15.85 -13.31
CA GLU A 300 12.50 14.40 -13.57
C GLU A 300 12.70 13.54 -12.31
N ASN A 301 13.37 14.10 -11.29
CA ASN A 301 13.70 13.40 -10.05
C ASN A 301 13.14 14.07 -8.79
N ILE A 302 12.44 15.19 -8.90
CA ILE A 302 11.70 15.82 -7.78
C ILE A 302 10.24 15.82 -8.16
N TRP A 303 9.54 14.75 -7.77
CA TRP A 303 8.14 14.49 -8.10
C TRP A 303 7.51 13.55 -7.07
N GLY A 304 6.21 13.47 -7.06
CA GLY A 304 5.44 12.51 -6.28
C GLY A 304 4.22 13.18 -5.67
N ILE A 305 3.04 12.67 -6.06
CA ILE A 305 1.76 13.13 -5.56
C ILE A 305 0.93 11.89 -5.20
N THR A 306 0.54 11.82 -3.94
CA THR A 306 -0.41 10.82 -3.41
C THR A 306 -1.11 11.38 -2.20
N ALA A 307 -1.98 10.64 -1.51
CA ALA A 307 -2.58 11.12 -0.28
C ALA A 307 -1.49 11.35 0.79
N SER A 308 -1.53 12.49 1.47
CA SER A 308 -0.56 12.87 2.51
C SER A 308 -1.05 14.05 3.36
N ASP A 309 -0.30 14.40 4.38
CA ASP A 309 -0.46 15.70 5.03
C ASP A 309 -0.01 16.84 4.10
N SER A 310 -0.50 18.04 4.38
CA SER A 310 -0.08 19.30 3.79
C SER A 310 0.10 20.33 4.90
N ALA A 311 0.53 21.55 4.53
CA ALA A 311 0.56 22.69 5.47
C ALA A 311 -0.82 23.00 6.09
N HIS A 312 -1.90 22.49 5.51
CA HIS A 312 -3.28 22.74 5.89
C HIS A 312 -4.07 21.50 6.34
N GLY A 313 -3.39 20.38 6.59
CA GLY A 313 -3.97 19.11 7.00
C GLY A 313 -3.89 18.03 5.92
N TYR A 314 -4.51 16.88 6.16
CA TYR A 314 -4.47 15.73 5.26
C TYR A 314 -5.27 15.97 3.97
N VAL A 315 -4.69 15.62 2.84
CA VAL A 315 -5.25 15.82 1.50
C VAL A 315 -5.10 14.57 0.65
N ALA A 316 -6.17 14.11 0.03
CA ALA A 316 -6.10 13.22 -1.11
C ALA A 316 -5.82 14.07 -2.36
N TRP A 317 -4.56 14.19 -2.74
CA TRP A 317 -4.13 15.02 -3.86
C TRP A 317 -4.70 14.52 -5.19
N GLY A 318 -4.83 15.42 -6.17
CA GLY A 318 -5.13 15.07 -7.53
C GLY A 318 -4.05 14.24 -8.22
N GLY A 319 -4.31 13.88 -9.46
CA GLY A 319 -3.39 13.16 -10.34
C GLY A 319 -3.86 13.29 -11.80
N PRO A 320 -3.15 12.66 -12.76
CA PRO A 320 -3.51 12.79 -14.16
C PRO A 320 -4.97 12.38 -14.43
N PRO A 321 -5.66 13.04 -15.35
CA PRO A 321 -5.25 14.22 -16.11
C PRO A 321 -5.59 15.54 -15.40
N ALA A 322 -6.16 15.51 -14.20
CA ALA A 322 -6.80 16.67 -13.58
C ALA A 322 -5.95 17.28 -12.45
N HIS A 323 -5.60 18.54 -12.59
CA HIS A 323 -4.99 19.35 -11.56
C HIS A 323 -6.03 19.70 -10.46
N ARG A 324 -6.01 18.95 -9.34
CA ARG A 324 -6.90 19.21 -8.21
C ARG A 324 -6.10 19.29 -6.93
N ARG A 325 -6.26 20.40 -6.18
CA ARG A 325 -5.66 20.64 -4.86
C ARG A 325 -4.13 20.55 -4.77
N ILE A 326 -3.42 20.52 -5.92
CA ILE A 326 -1.96 20.42 -5.96
C ILE A 326 -1.38 21.78 -5.60
N ASP A 327 -0.45 21.82 -4.67
CA ASP A 327 0.17 23.05 -4.14
C ASP A 327 1.69 23.13 -4.38
N GLY A 328 2.27 22.13 -5.04
CA GLY A 328 3.71 22.04 -5.27
C GLY A 328 4.44 21.18 -4.23
N SER A 329 3.74 20.62 -3.26
CA SER A 329 4.33 19.65 -2.33
C SER A 329 4.75 18.37 -3.04
N VAL A 330 5.76 17.71 -2.48
CA VAL A 330 6.26 16.40 -2.90
C VAL A 330 6.03 15.41 -1.77
N VAL A 331 5.51 14.25 -2.14
CA VAL A 331 5.20 13.13 -1.23
C VAL A 331 6.13 11.98 -1.57
N PRO A 332 7.20 11.74 -0.80
CA PRO A 332 8.23 10.74 -1.14
C PRO A 332 7.70 9.31 -1.28
N CYS A 333 6.67 8.94 -0.51
CA CYS A 333 6.08 7.59 -0.60
C CYS A 333 5.40 7.32 -1.95
N ALA A 334 5.07 8.35 -2.75
CA ALA A 334 4.59 8.15 -4.11
C ALA A 334 5.64 7.44 -4.99
N ALA A 335 6.91 7.87 -4.90
CA ALA A 335 8.03 7.17 -5.54
C ALA A 335 8.43 5.91 -4.75
N GLY A 336 8.44 5.98 -3.40
CA GLY A 336 8.79 4.85 -2.53
C GLY A 336 7.91 3.63 -2.73
N GLY A 337 6.59 3.81 -2.76
CA GLY A 337 5.63 2.74 -2.99
C GLY A 337 5.66 2.15 -4.41
N SER A 338 6.22 2.89 -5.37
CA SER A 338 6.38 2.45 -6.76
C SER A 338 7.77 1.87 -7.09
N LEU A 339 8.67 1.71 -6.13
CA LEU A 339 10.00 1.11 -6.35
C LEU A 339 9.91 -0.28 -7.00
N MET A 340 8.95 -1.10 -6.60
CA MET A 340 8.72 -2.44 -7.16
C MET A 340 8.12 -2.41 -8.57
N LEU A 341 7.57 -1.27 -9.00
CA LEU A 341 6.84 -1.10 -10.27
C LEU A 341 7.71 -0.46 -11.34
N ALA A 342 8.35 0.67 -11.01
CA ALA A 342 9.14 1.48 -11.94
C ALA A 342 10.45 1.98 -11.27
N PRO A 343 11.36 1.06 -10.88
CA PRO A 343 12.58 1.41 -10.14
C PRO A 343 13.49 2.37 -10.90
N GLU A 344 13.44 2.37 -12.24
CA GLU A 344 14.26 3.23 -13.11
C GLU A 344 13.97 4.73 -12.98
N VAL A 345 12.77 5.09 -12.51
CA VAL A 345 12.37 6.49 -12.27
C VAL A 345 12.19 6.80 -10.78
N CYS A 346 11.84 5.81 -9.97
CA CYS A 346 11.57 5.99 -8.55
C CYS A 346 12.85 6.07 -7.71
N LEU A 347 13.82 5.20 -8.00
CA LEU A 347 15.05 5.14 -7.22
C LEU A 347 15.93 6.40 -7.41
N PRO A 348 16.18 6.89 -8.64
CA PRO A 348 16.86 8.17 -8.82
C PRO A 348 16.13 9.34 -8.14
N ALA A 349 14.80 9.36 -8.15
CA ALA A 349 14.02 10.41 -7.50
C ALA A 349 14.26 10.42 -5.98
N LEU A 350 14.16 9.28 -5.30
CA LEU A 350 14.40 9.20 -3.86
C LEU A 350 15.83 9.53 -3.49
N MET A 351 16.81 9.06 -4.27
CA MET A 351 18.22 9.38 -4.03
C MET A 351 18.51 10.87 -4.20
N GLU A 352 17.93 11.52 -5.22
CA GLU A 352 18.08 12.97 -5.43
C GLU A 352 17.38 13.77 -4.33
N MET A 353 16.16 13.40 -3.92
CA MET A 353 15.47 14.02 -2.78
C MET A 353 16.33 13.98 -1.52
N ARG A 354 16.89 12.79 -1.18
CA ARG A 354 17.80 12.64 -0.03
C ARG A 354 19.05 13.52 -0.17
N SER A 355 19.69 13.51 -1.34
CA SER A 355 20.90 14.29 -1.59
C SER A 355 20.67 15.80 -1.50
N LYS A 356 19.56 16.28 -2.09
CA LYS A 356 19.25 17.71 -2.21
C LYS A 356 18.73 18.32 -0.92
N PHE A 357 17.92 17.58 -0.16
CA PHE A 357 17.20 18.12 1.00
C PHE A 357 17.70 17.57 2.34
N GLY A 358 18.49 16.49 2.34
CA GLY A 358 19.21 15.97 3.50
C GLY A 358 18.29 15.70 4.70
N ASP A 359 18.78 16.01 5.89
CA ASP A 359 18.10 15.76 7.17
C ASP A 359 16.81 16.56 7.34
N ARG A 360 16.53 17.54 6.47
CA ARG A 360 15.24 18.23 6.47
C ARG A 360 14.09 17.27 6.19
N ILE A 361 14.30 16.30 5.30
CA ILE A 361 13.24 15.38 4.86
C ILE A 361 13.55 13.90 5.07
N TYR A 362 14.79 13.56 5.47
CA TYR A 362 15.22 12.17 5.64
C TYR A 362 15.75 11.99 7.06
N GLN A 363 14.93 11.41 7.93
CA GLN A 363 15.13 11.42 9.38
C GLN A 363 15.14 10.00 9.97
N ARG A 364 14.74 9.85 11.25
CA ARG A 364 14.78 8.57 11.99
C ARG A 364 14.09 7.43 11.25
N TYR A 365 12.91 7.68 10.70
CA TYR A 365 12.05 6.66 10.05
C TYR A 365 12.13 6.70 8.52
N GLY A 366 13.14 7.33 7.93
CA GLY A 366 13.28 7.56 6.51
C GLY A 366 12.73 8.92 6.10
N PHE A 367 12.03 8.98 4.98
CA PHE A 367 11.46 10.24 4.49
C PHE A 367 10.27 10.68 5.36
N VAL A 368 10.17 11.99 5.58
CA VAL A 368 8.94 12.62 6.10
C VAL A 368 7.78 12.35 5.15
N ASP A 369 6.55 12.46 5.65
CA ASP A 369 5.35 12.22 4.85
C ASP A 369 5.28 13.11 3.61
N ALA A 370 5.43 14.43 3.77
CA ALA A 370 5.44 15.38 2.66
C ALA A 370 6.32 16.58 2.93
N PHE A 371 6.77 17.27 1.87
CA PHE A 371 7.51 18.52 1.96
C PHE A 371 7.25 19.39 0.73
N HIS A 372 7.46 20.71 0.87
CA HIS A 372 7.39 21.65 -0.25
C HIS A 372 8.80 22.12 -0.59
N PRO A 373 9.34 21.80 -1.78
CA PRO A 373 10.71 22.16 -2.15
C PRO A 373 11.00 23.65 -2.13
N GLY A 374 10.06 24.47 -2.64
CA GLY A 374 10.28 25.91 -2.87
C GLY A 374 10.00 26.81 -1.66
N ASN A 375 9.00 26.50 -0.81
CA ASN A 375 8.64 27.36 0.33
C ASN A 375 9.25 26.92 1.67
N GLY A 376 9.96 25.78 1.68
CA GLY A 376 10.64 25.28 2.87
C GLY A 376 9.75 24.52 3.87
N TRP A 377 8.44 24.40 3.64
CA TRP A 377 7.57 23.60 4.49
C TRP A 377 7.98 22.12 4.46
N THR A 378 7.95 21.50 5.61
CA THR A 378 8.22 20.06 5.77
C THR A 378 7.28 19.52 6.84
N ASN A 379 6.63 18.41 6.56
CA ASN A 379 5.85 17.72 7.57
C ASN A 379 6.79 17.20 8.68
N LYS A 380 6.34 17.32 9.91
CA LYS A 380 7.06 16.81 11.07
C LYS A 380 6.84 15.30 11.28
N ASP A 381 5.83 14.75 10.63
CA ASP A 381 5.40 13.38 10.82
C ASP A 381 5.86 12.46 9.68
N VAL A 382 5.87 11.19 10.01
CA VAL A 382 5.71 10.07 9.08
C VAL A 382 4.36 9.42 9.32
N ILE A 383 3.74 8.88 8.26
CA ILE A 383 2.48 8.13 8.33
C ILE A 383 2.79 6.64 8.14
N GLY A 384 2.21 5.79 8.99
CA GLY A 384 2.58 4.38 9.05
C GLY A 384 2.34 3.61 7.75
N ILE A 385 1.23 3.89 7.04
CA ILE A 385 0.95 3.24 5.75
C ILE A 385 1.92 3.69 4.65
N ASP A 386 2.39 4.94 4.69
CA ASP A 386 3.33 5.50 3.70
C ASP A 386 4.76 4.97 3.90
N VAL A 387 5.18 4.87 5.16
CA VAL A 387 6.42 4.17 5.53
C VAL A 387 6.32 2.69 5.16
N GLY A 388 5.15 2.08 5.39
CA GLY A 388 4.88 0.68 5.11
C GLY A 388 4.97 0.34 3.63
N ILE A 389 4.26 1.07 2.78
CA ILE A 389 4.30 0.81 1.34
C ILE A 389 5.71 1.01 0.77
N THR A 390 6.45 2.01 1.28
CA THR A 390 7.85 2.22 0.89
C THR A 390 8.73 1.03 1.26
N LEU A 391 8.62 0.52 2.48
CA LEU A 391 9.38 -0.65 2.95
C LEU A 391 9.06 -1.91 2.13
N LEU A 392 7.77 -2.22 1.95
CA LEU A 392 7.36 -3.43 1.24
C LEU A 392 7.76 -3.37 -0.24
N SER A 393 7.64 -2.20 -0.85
CA SER A 393 8.03 -1.98 -2.25
C SER A 393 9.55 -2.13 -2.44
N ALA A 394 10.36 -1.57 -1.53
CA ALA A 394 11.81 -1.73 -1.54
C ALA A 394 12.22 -3.20 -1.37
N GLU A 395 11.58 -3.95 -0.44
CA GLU A 395 11.85 -5.37 -0.25
C GLU A 395 11.46 -6.20 -1.47
N ASN A 396 10.31 -5.91 -2.08
CA ASN A 396 9.89 -6.61 -3.29
C ASN A 396 10.81 -6.33 -4.48
N LEU A 397 11.30 -5.09 -4.66
CA LEU A 397 12.30 -4.77 -5.67
C LEU A 397 13.60 -5.57 -5.46
N ARG A 398 14.08 -5.68 -4.22
CA ARG A 398 15.36 -6.32 -3.89
C ARG A 398 15.30 -7.85 -3.94
N THR A 399 14.21 -8.45 -3.48
CA THR A 399 14.14 -9.90 -3.25
C THR A 399 12.84 -10.58 -3.68
N GLY A 400 11.74 -9.81 -3.78
CA GLY A 400 10.40 -10.34 -3.97
C GLY A 400 9.87 -11.14 -2.78
N ASN A 401 10.42 -10.96 -1.58
CA ASN A 401 10.10 -11.80 -0.43
C ASN A 401 8.67 -11.62 0.06
N VAL A 402 8.12 -10.38 0.08
CA VAL A 402 6.73 -10.16 0.51
C VAL A 402 5.78 -10.91 -0.42
N TRP A 403 5.97 -10.79 -1.73
CA TRP A 403 5.22 -11.57 -2.72
C TRP A 403 5.35 -13.08 -2.50
N LYS A 404 6.57 -13.59 -2.30
CA LYS A 404 6.81 -15.02 -2.05
C LYS A 404 6.09 -15.53 -0.81
N TRP A 405 6.09 -14.74 0.28
CA TRP A 405 5.42 -15.15 1.52
C TRP A 405 3.91 -15.14 1.36
N PHE A 406 3.31 -14.01 0.98
CA PHE A 406 1.86 -13.88 0.84
C PHE A 406 1.28 -14.91 -0.15
N MET A 407 1.92 -15.07 -1.30
CA MET A 407 1.47 -15.98 -2.37
C MET A 407 1.66 -17.47 -2.04
N ARG A 408 2.31 -17.85 -0.93
CA ARG A 408 2.37 -19.25 -0.47
C ARG A 408 1.04 -19.74 0.10
N ASN A 409 0.20 -18.85 0.58
CA ASN A 409 -1.07 -19.23 1.18
C ASN A 409 -1.96 -19.96 0.18
N LYS A 410 -2.53 -21.11 0.60
CA LYS A 410 -3.30 -21.99 -0.29
C LYS A 410 -4.59 -21.35 -0.79
N GLN A 411 -5.28 -20.62 0.09
CA GLN A 411 -6.55 -19.96 -0.24
C GLN A 411 -6.28 -18.80 -1.23
N ILE A 412 -5.22 -18.02 -1.02
CA ILE A 412 -4.79 -16.97 -1.95
C ILE A 412 -4.43 -17.58 -3.32
N ARG A 413 -3.64 -18.65 -3.35
CA ARG A 413 -3.31 -19.31 -4.63
C ARG A 413 -4.54 -19.83 -5.37
N HIS A 414 -5.51 -20.37 -4.62
CA HIS A 414 -6.77 -20.83 -5.23
C HIS A 414 -7.53 -19.65 -5.83
N ALA A 415 -7.77 -18.57 -5.09
CA ALA A 415 -8.44 -17.39 -5.61
C ALA A 415 -7.70 -16.77 -6.81
N MET A 416 -6.37 -16.68 -6.74
CA MET A 416 -5.56 -16.25 -7.89
C MET A 416 -5.75 -17.14 -9.10
N SER A 417 -5.84 -18.46 -8.91
CA SER A 417 -6.07 -19.40 -10.03
C SER A 417 -7.48 -19.31 -10.63
N GLU A 418 -8.46 -18.77 -9.91
CA GLU A 418 -9.79 -18.47 -10.46
C GLU A 418 -9.80 -17.22 -11.34
N LEU A 419 -8.99 -16.23 -10.99
CA LEU A 419 -9.00 -14.89 -11.58
C LEU A 419 -7.95 -14.69 -12.68
N PHE A 420 -6.79 -15.29 -12.56
CA PHE A 420 -5.61 -15.01 -13.39
C PHE A 420 -5.09 -16.27 -14.11
N VAL A 421 -4.37 -16.00 -15.23
CA VAL A 421 -3.70 -17.04 -16.03
C VAL A 421 -2.38 -17.47 -15.42
#